data_a523f7bbd98d1843d306677b1e69b2b9
#
_entry.id   a523f7bbd98d1843d306677b1e69b2b9
#
_cell.length_a   1.000
_cell.length_b   1.000
_cell.length_c   1.000
_cell.angle_alpha   90.00
_cell.angle_beta   90.00
_cell.angle_gamma   90.00
#
_symmetry.space_group_name_H-M   'P 1'
#
loop_
_entity.id
_entity.type
_entity.pdbx_description
1 polymer ?
#
loop_
_entity_poly.entity_id
_entity_poly.type
_entity_poly.pdbx_seq_one_letter_code
_entity_poly.pdbx_strand_id
1 'polypeptide(L)'
;MMLLSFDLPRDTKEERKQASEYRKHLVELGFSMKQYSLYEREVQSNTTRNRLIEILKKEIPDSGLITLYLLPDEVNNKQITILGKDAPKVTVGAPHLIVL
;
A
#
# COMPACT_ATOMS: atom_id res chain seq x y z
N MET A 1 9.78 -6.47 -0.22
CA MET A 1 8.89 -5.31 -0.21
C MET A 1 7.46 -5.73 0.07
N MET A 2 6.76 -4.96 0.86
CA MET A 2 5.34 -5.14 1.12
C MET A 2 4.56 -4.12 0.30
N LEU A 3 3.60 -4.60 -0.47
CA LEU A 3 2.71 -3.77 -1.27
C LEU A 3 1.29 -4.04 -0.80
N LEU A 4 0.60 -3.01 -0.38
CA LEU A 4 -0.75 -3.14 0.17
C LEU A 4 -1.73 -2.37 -0.71
N SER A 5 -2.70 -3.10 -1.24
CA SER A 5 -3.80 -2.57 -2.04
C SER A 5 -5.09 -2.70 -1.25
N PHE A 6 -5.92 -1.68 -1.29
CA PHE A 6 -7.21 -1.77 -0.63
C PHE A 6 -8.32 -1.10 -1.43
N ASP A 7 -9.50 -1.68 -1.27
CA ASP A 7 -10.75 -1.13 -1.80
C ASP A 7 -11.71 -1.02 -0.62
N LEU A 8 -11.84 0.17 -0.08
CA LEU A 8 -12.67 0.44 1.09
C LEU A 8 -13.88 1.27 0.68
N PRO A 9 -15.08 0.93 1.19
CA PRO A 9 -16.27 1.69 0.87
C PRO A 9 -16.20 3.12 1.41
N ARG A 10 -16.80 4.07 0.71
CA ARG A 10 -16.77 5.49 1.04
C ARG A 10 -18.13 6.16 0.89
N ASP A 11 -19.19 5.39 0.90
CA ASP A 11 -20.54 5.90 0.66
C ASP A 11 -21.10 6.62 1.87
N THR A 12 -20.77 6.15 3.07
CA THR A 12 -21.23 6.76 4.31
C THR A 12 -20.12 7.55 4.97
N LYS A 13 -20.52 8.43 5.89
CA LYS A 13 -19.58 9.21 6.68
C LYS A 13 -18.68 8.32 7.53
N GLU A 14 -19.26 7.27 8.11
CA GLU A 14 -18.51 6.31 8.93
C GLU A 14 -17.50 5.54 8.08
N GLU A 15 -17.89 5.12 6.89
CA GLU A 15 -16.99 4.42 5.98
C GLU A 15 -15.81 5.31 5.57
N ARG A 16 -16.07 6.58 5.26
CA ARG A 16 -15.00 7.53 4.93
C ARG A 16 -14.06 7.75 6.10
N LYS A 17 -14.58 7.80 7.31
CA LYS A 17 -13.78 7.93 8.51
C LYS A 17 -12.88 6.73 8.70
N GLN A 18 -13.42 5.53 8.58
CA GLN A 18 -12.63 4.30 8.70
C GLN A 18 -11.53 4.22 7.65
N ALA A 19 -11.83 4.60 6.41
CA ALA A 19 -10.83 4.62 5.35
C ALA A 19 -9.72 5.63 5.65
N SER A 20 -10.04 6.81 6.12
CA SER A 20 -9.05 7.82 6.50
C SER A 20 -8.18 7.35 7.65
N GLU A 21 -8.76 6.75 8.66
CA GLU A 21 -8.03 6.23 9.80
C GLU A 21 -7.09 5.10 9.39
N TYR A 22 -7.53 4.25 8.48
CA TYR A 22 -6.69 3.17 7.99
C TYR A 22 -5.48 3.71 7.22
N ARG A 23 -5.66 4.71 6.37
CA ARG A 23 -4.56 5.35 5.65
C ARG A 23 -3.56 5.98 6.61
N LYS A 24 -4.04 6.71 7.59
CA LYS A 24 -3.20 7.31 8.62
C LYS A 24 -2.39 6.26 9.34
N HIS A 25 -3.01 5.16 9.68
CA HIS A 25 -2.37 4.06 10.37
C HIS A 25 -1.25 3.43 9.52
N LEU A 26 -1.48 3.26 8.22
CA LEU A 26 -0.45 2.77 7.32
C LEU A 26 0.79 3.68 7.30
N VAL A 27 0.58 4.98 7.27
CA VAL A 27 1.68 5.95 7.32
C VAL A 27 2.44 5.83 8.64
N GLU A 28 1.73 5.69 9.75
CA GLU A 28 2.35 5.50 11.07
C GLU A 28 3.17 4.20 11.13
N LEU A 29 2.77 3.18 10.39
CA LEU A 29 3.51 1.92 10.28
C LEU A 29 4.67 1.99 9.30
N GLY A 30 4.95 3.15 8.71
CA GLY A 30 6.08 3.33 7.81
C GLY A 30 5.78 3.06 6.34
N PHE A 31 4.53 2.87 5.97
CA PHE A 31 4.15 2.74 4.57
C PHE A 31 4.11 4.09 3.88
N SER A 32 4.50 4.11 2.62
CA SER A 32 4.41 5.29 1.77
C SER A 32 3.31 5.10 0.73
N MET A 33 2.54 6.15 0.48
CA MET A 33 1.49 6.12 -0.52
C MET A 33 2.11 6.14 -1.91
N LYS A 34 1.86 5.11 -2.68
CA LYS A 34 2.27 5.02 -4.07
C LYS A 34 1.17 5.52 -5.00
N GLN A 35 -0.05 5.14 -4.69
CA GLN A 35 -1.28 5.62 -5.30
C GLN A 35 -2.33 5.70 -4.21
N TYR A 36 -3.47 6.31 -4.48
CA TYR A 36 -4.49 6.58 -3.48
C TYR A 36 -4.92 5.34 -2.67
N SER A 37 -4.99 4.20 -3.30
CA SER A 37 -5.35 2.94 -2.63
C SER A 37 -4.22 1.92 -2.67
N LEU A 38 -2.99 2.38 -2.83
CA LEU A 38 -1.83 1.51 -2.95
C LEU A 38 -0.67 2.08 -2.11
N TYR A 39 -0.24 1.32 -1.12
CA TYR A 39 0.83 1.71 -0.22
C TYR A 39 1.96 0.69 -0.27
N GLU A 40 3.17 1.14 -0.04
CA GLU A 40 4.34 0.28 -0.08
C GLU A 40 5.28 0.53 1.10
N ARG A 41 5.97 -0.51 1.52
CA ARG A 41 7.03 -0.41 2.50
C ARG A 41 8.09 -1.46 2.23
N GLU A 42 9.36 -1.06 2.25
CA GLU A 42 10.46 -2.01 2.24
C GLU A 42 10.65 -2.59 3.63
N VAL A 43 10.80 -3.90 3.70
CA VAL A 43 11.04 -4.63 4.93
C VAL A 43 12.10 -5.69 4.67
N GLN A 44 13.21 -5.60 5.38
CA GLN A 44 14.34 -6.50 5.18
C GLN A 44 14.35 -7.69 6.13
N SER A 45 13.60 -7.61 7.21
CA SER A 45 13.55 -8.64 8.24
C SER A 45 12.22 -9.38 8.20
N ASN A 46 12.27 -10.70 8.22
CA ASN A 46 11.05 -11.51 8.33
C ASN A 46 10.31 -11.26 9.64
N THR A 47 11.03 -10.97 10.72
CA THR A 47 10.43 -10.65 12.01
C THR A 47 9.61 -9.37 11.92
N THR A 48 10.15 -8.33 11.32
CA THR A 48 9.44 -7.07 11.13
C THR A 48 8.22 -7.27 10.22
N ARG A 49 8.40 -8.01 9.13
CA ARG A 49 7.31 -8.33 8.20
C ARG A 49 6.16 -9.02 8.92
N ASN A 50 6.45 -10.06 9.68
CA ASN A 50 5.41 -10.82 10.37
C ASN A 50 4.70 -9.97 11.42
N ARG A 51 5.43 -9.11 12.12
CA ARG A 51 4.84 -8.19 13.09
C ARG A 51 3.88 -7.21 12.41
N LEU A 52 4.27 -6.65 11.27
CA LEU A 52 3.41 -5.74 10.51
C LEU A 52 2.14 -6.42 10.02
N ILE A 53 2.26 -7.65 9.53
CA ILE A 53 1.09 -8.42 9.09
C ILE A 53 0.11 -8.62 10.25
N GLU A 54 0.59 -8.95 11.43
CA GLU A 54 -0.28 -9.13 12.60
C GLU A 54 -0.95 -7.83 13.01
N ILE A 55 -0.24 -6.71 12.97
CA ILE A 55 -0.83 -5.39 13.27
C ILE A 55 -1.90 -5.05 12.25
N LEU A 56 -1.62 -5.25 10.96
CA LEU A 56 -2.57 -4.95 9.89
C LEU A 56 -3.84 -5.79 10.00
N LYS A 57 -3.72 -7.04 10.42
CA LYS A 57 -4.88 -7.91 10.62
C LYS A 57 -5.79 -7.46 11.76
N LYS A 58 -5.23 -6.85 12.79
CA LYS A 58 -5.98 -6.41 13.97
C LYS A 58 -6.78 -5.14 13.75
N GLU A 59 -6.38 -4.32 12.80
CA GLU A 59 -6.93 -2.98 12.63
C GLU A 59 -7.67 -2.80 11.31
N ILE A 60 -8.24 -3.88 10.81
CA ILE A 60 -9.01 -3.85 9.56
C ILE A 60 -10.34 -3.12 9.76
N PRO A 61 -10.80 -2.36 8.73
CA PRO A 61 -12.14 -1.79 8.74
C PRO A 61 -13.23 -2.86 8.71
N ASP A 62 -14.46 -2.46 9.02
CA ASP A 62 -15.59 -3.39 9.09
C ASP A 62 -15.94 -4.00 7.74
N SER A 63 -15.65 -3.31 6.65
CA SER A 63 -15.97 -3.78 5.31
C SER A 63 -14.91 -3.32 4.31
N GLY A 64 -14.91 -3.95 3.15
CA GLY A 64 -13.95 -3.67 2.10
C GLY A 64 -12.96 -4.81 1.92
N LEU A 65 -12.04 -4.62 1.00
CA LEU A 65 -11.02 -5.61 0.67
C LEU A 65 -9.64 -5.01 0.83
N ILE A 66 -8.77 -5.70 1.55
CA ILE A 66 -7.37 -5.33 1.72
C ILE A 66 -6.52 -6.50 1.28
N THR A 67 -5.61 -6.26 0.35
CA THR A 67 -4.74 -7.30 -0.19
C THR A 67 -3.28 -6.90 0.04
N LEU A 68 -2.52 -7.80 0.61
CA LEU A 68 -1.10 -7.60 0.83
C LEU A 68 -0.30 -8.49 -0.11
N TYR A 69 0.62 -7.88 -0.85
CA TYR A 69 1.54 -8.58 -1.72
C TYR A 69 2.93 -8.53 -1.10
N LEU A 70 3.59 -9.66 -1.05
CA LEU A 70 4.98 -9.74 -0.62
C LEU A 70 5.83 -9.95 -1.88
N LEU A 71 6.56 -8.91 -2.25
CA LEU A 71 7.34 -8.90 -3.48
C LEU A 71 8.82 -9.03 -3.17
N PRO A 72 9.55 -9.90 -3.88
CA PRO A 72 11.00 -9.89 -3.84
C PRO A 72 11.55 -8.55 -4.37
N ASP A 73 12.69 -8.12 -3.87
CA ASP A 73 13.34 -6.88 -4.31
C ASP A 73 13.57 -6.87 -5.82
N GLU A 74 13.93 -8.00 -6.39
CA GLU A 74 14.14 -8.13 -7.83
C GLU A 74 12.89 -7.76 -8.64
N VAL A 75 11.73 -8.22 -8.21
CA VAL A 75 10.46 -7.89 -8.87
C VAL A 75 10.15 -6.41 -8.67
N ASN A 76 10.39 -5.88 -7.49
CA ASN A 76 10.18 -4.48 -7.19
C ASN A 76 11.03 -3.57 -8.11
N ASN A 77 12.28 -3.95 -8.35
CA ASN A 77 13.19 -3.16 -9.18
C ASN A 77 12.83 -3.18 -10.67
N LYS A 78 11.92 -4.04 -11.08
CA LYS A 78 11.47 -4.15 -12.45
C LYS A 78 10.14 -3.47 -12.73
N GLN A 79 9.59 -2.74 -11.79
CA GLN A 79 8.33 -2.03 -12.00
C GLN A 79 8.53 -0.84 -12.94
N ILE A 80 7.65 -0.70 -13.91
CA ILE A 80 7.57 0.47 -14.77
C ILE A 80 6.28 1.18 -14.44
N THR A 81 6.37 2.45 -14.06
CA THR A 81 5.19 3.25 -13.85
C THR A 81 4.87 4.00 -15.13
N ILE A 82 3.77 3.63 -15.74
CA ILE A 82 3.26 4.33 -16.93
C ILE A 82 2.23 5.33 -16.41
N LEU A 83 2.46 6.60 -16.72
CA LEU A 83 1.83 7.67 -15.98
C LEU A 83 0.77 8.41 -16.75
N GLY A 84 -0.30 8.78 -16.05
CA GLY A 84 -1.18 9.85 -16.44
C GLY A 84 -0.63 11.21 -15.99
N LYS A 85 -1.45 12.26 -16.12
CA LYS A 85 -1.05 13.64 -15.85
C LYS A 85 -0.54 13.90 -14.44
N ASP A 86 -1.05 13.16 -13.45
CA ASP A 86 -0.79 13.45 -12.05
C ASP A 86 0.27 12.54 -11.44
N ALA A 87 0.97 11.85 -12.28
CA ALA A 87 1.91 10.87 -11.79
C ALA A 87 3.27 11.49 -11.48
N PRO A 88 4.02 10.92 -10.52
CA PRO A 88 5.36 11.40 -10.22
C PRO A 88 6.25 11.35 -11.46
N LYS A 89 7.00 12.40 -11.69
CA LYS A 89 7.83 12.51 -12.91
C LYS A 89 9.07 11.64 -12.88
N VAL A 90 9.46 11.14 -11.73
CA VAL A 90 10.73 10.44 -11.58
C VAL A 90 10.46 9.03 -11.11
N THR A 91 10.73 8.10 -12.00
CA THR A 91 10.66 6.68 -11.70
C THR A 91 11.99 6.00 -11.98
N VAL A 92 13.07 6.78 -12.13
CA VAL A 92 14.40 6.24 -12.43
C VAL A 92 14.85 5.37 -11.27
N GLY A 93 15.16 4.11 -11.59
CA GLY A 93 15.49 3.13 -10.57
C GLY A 93 14.31 2.67 -9.76
N ALA A 94 13.14 3.21 -10.00
CA ALA A 94 11.93 2.75 -9.35
C ALA A 94 11.49 1.45 -9.97
N PRO A 95 10.84 0.62 -9.18
CA PRO A 95 10.22 -0.57 -9.70
C PRO A 95 9.13 -0.20 -10.68
N HIS A 96 8.82 -1.14 -11.52
CA HIS A 96 7.90 -0.90 -12.60
C HIS A 96 6.61 -1.65 -12.36
N LEU A 97 5.59 -0.90 -12.05
CA LEU A 97 4.23 -1.40 -12.02
C LEU A 97 3.56 -0.93 -13.30
N ILE A 98 3.06 -1.84 -14.10
CA ILE A 98 2.25 -1.46 -15.24
C ILE A 98 0.85 -1.19 -14.71
N VAL A 99 0.49 0.08 -14.66
CA VAL A 99 -0.86 0.48 -14.28
C VAL A 99 -1.61 0.75 -15.56
N LEU A 100 -2.51 -0.12 -15.89
CA LEU A 100 -3.36 0.05 -17.06
C LEU A 100 -4.59 0.87 -16.73
#